data_238e82339e7a6c64a21fdbd68ee8e641
#
_entry.id   238e82339e7a6c64a21fdbd68ee8e641
#
_cell.length_a   1.000
_cell.length_b   1.000
_cell.length_c   1.000
_cell.angle_alpha   90.00
_cell.angle_beta   90.00
_cell.angle_gamma   90.00
#
_symmetry.space_group_name_H-M   'P 1'
#
loop_
_entity.id
_entity.type
_entity.pdbx_description
1 polymer ?
#
loop_
_entity_poly.entity_id
_entity_poly.type
_entity_poly.pdbx_seq_one_letter_code
_entity_poly.pdbx_strand_id
1 'polypeptide(L)'
;GVSDGQADIYAAFARGNLGKAIHLASSEEFALLYREVLTLLKNIKDMDIPMLLDYIRKLQEDNLDLYECLDFMQLWYRDILMFKVTKDMNSLIFKEEYSAVSSCCQKSSYEGLEEILSAIEKAKVRLNANVNTDLALELMLLTMKEN
;
A
#
# COMPACT_ATOMS: atom_id res chain seq x y z
N GLY A 1 -19.66 -6.05 8.58
CA GLY A 1 -19.75 -5.12 7.51
C GLY A 1 -18.53 -4.24 7.36
N VAL A 2 -18.48 -3.58 6.25
CA VAL A 2 -17.42 -2.63 5.92
C VAL A 2 -17.82 -1.27 6.49
N SER A 3 -16.89 -0.60 7.18
CA SER A 3 -17.15 0.77 7.67
C SER A 3 -17.29 1.74 6.49
N ASP A 4 -17.88 2.93 6.74
CA ASP A 4 -18.00 3.95 5.69
C ASP A 4 -16.65 4.35 5.12
N GLY A 5 -15.63 4.47 5.98
CA GLY A 5 -14.27 4.78 5.55
C GLY A 5 -13.68 3.69 4.68
N GLN A 6 -13.90 2.42 5.03
CA GLN A 6 -13.44 1.30 4.21
C GLN A 6 -14.19 1.23 2.87
N ALA A 7 -15.48 1.57 2.86
CA ALA A 7 -16.24 1.61 1.61
C ALA A 7 -15.69 2.68 0.66
N ASP A 8 -15.32 3.84 1.18
CA ASP A 8 -14.71 4.91 0.38
C ASP A 8 -13.35 4.48 -0.18
N ILE A 9 -12.55 3.79 0.61
CA ILE A 9 -11.25 3.26 0.19
C ILE A 9 -11.45 2.20 -0.90
N TYR A 10 -12.42 1.29 -0.71
CA TYR A 10 -12.72 0.29 -1.72
C TYR A 10 -13.17 0.93 -3.04
N ALA A 11 -14.01 1.94 -2.98
CA ALA A 11 -14.48 2.64 -4.18
C ALA A 11 -13.31 3.32 -4.90
N ALA A 12 -12.40 3.96 -4.18
CA ALA A 12 -11.21 4.58 -4.76
C ALA A 12 -10.28 3.53 -5.36
N PHE A 13 -10.09 2.41 -4.68
CA PHE A 13 -9.30 1.27 -5.14
C PHE A 13 -9.88 0.69 -6.43
N ALA A 14 -11.19 0.48 -6.46
CA ALA A 14 -11.87 -0.06 -7.64
C ALA A 14 -11.76 0.89 -8.84
N ARG A 15 -11.89 2.21 -8.62
CA ARG A 15 -11.73 3.20 -9.70
C ARG A 15 -10.30 3.22 -10.24
N GLY A 16 -9.31 3.07 -9.38
CA GLY A 16 -7.91 3.01 -9.78
C GLY A 16 -7.59 1.80 -10.64
N ASN A 17 -8.45 0.77 -10.61
CA ASN A 17 -8.30 -0.46 -11.38
C ASN A 17 -9.18 -0.48 -12.62
N LEU A 18 -9.69 0.67 -13.09
CA LEU A 18 -10.46 0.74 -14.33
C LEU A 18 -9.64 0.17 -15.49
N GLY A 19 -10.25 -0.76 -16.22
CA GLY A 19 -9.60 -1.45 -17.34
C GLY A 19 -8.85 -2.72 -16.94
N LYS A 20 -8.76 -3.02 -15.64
CA LYS A 20 -8.20 -4.28 -15.12
C LYS A 20 -9.30 -5.06 -14.40
N ALA A 21 -9.21 -6.38 -14.43
CA ALA A 21 -10.10 -7.21 -13.64
C ALA A 21 -9.75 -7.04 -12.16
N ILE A 22 -10.74 -6.76 -11.33
CA ILE A 22 -10.58 -6.75 -9.88
C ILE A 22 -10.80 -8.19 -9.40
N HIS A 23 -9.78 -8.74 -8.74
CA HIS A 23 -9.81 -10.13 -8.28
C HIS A 23 -10.51 -10.31 -6.93
N LEU A 24 -10.83 -9.20 -6.25
CA LEU A 24 -11.54 -9.24 -4.97
C LEU A 24 -13.00 -9.61 -5.20
N ALA A 25 -13.37 -10.83 -4.85
CA ALA A 25 -14.71 -11.34 -5.09
C ALA A 25 -15.69 -10.98 -3.99
N SER A 26 -15.20 -10.53 -2.81
CA SER A 26 -16.05 -10.27 -1.66
C SER A 26 -15.48 -9.18 -0.77
N SER A 27 -16.37 -8.62 0.08
CA SER A 27 -15.94 -7.66 1.10
C SER A 27 -15.00 -8.27 2.15
N GLU A 28 -15.08 -9.60 2.34
CA GLU A 28 -14.19 -10.30 3.26
C GLU A 28 -12.77 -10.34 2.73
N GLU A 29 -12.61 -10.59 1.43
CA GLU A 29 -11.30 -10.55 0.79
C GLU A 29 -10.70 -9.16 0.85
N PHE A 30 -11.51 -8.14 0.59
CA PHE A 30 -11.08 -6.76 0.71
C PHE A 30 -10.70 -6.42 2.16
N ALA A 31 -11.49 -6.87 3.14
CA ALA A 31 -11.20 -6.62 4.55
C ALA A 31 -9.88 -7.25 4.98
N LEU A 32 -9.57 -8.45 4.48
CA LEU A 32 -8.30 -9.12 4.75
C LEU A 32 -7.13 -8.33 4.16
N LEU A 33 -7.24 -7.96 2.88
CA LEU A 33 -6.21 -7.16 2.20
C LEU A 33 -6.00 -5.84 2.93
N TYR A 34 -7.07 -5.14 3.26
CA TYR A 34 -7.04 -3.88 3.98
C TYR A 34 -6.27 -4.01 5.29
N ARG A 35 -6.66 -5.00 6.11
CA ARG A 35 -6.04 -5.21 7.42
C ARG A 35 -4.56 -5.54 7.31
N GLU A 36 -4.22 -6.50 6.44
CA GLU A 36 -2.84 -6.97 6.33
C GLU A 36 -1.92 -5.89 5.75
N VAL A 37 -2.34 -5.26 4.68
CA VAL A 37 -1.47 -4.26 4.02
C VAL A 37 -1.41 -2.97 4.83
N LEU A 38 -2.51 -2.52 5.39
CA LEU A 38 -2.50 -1.29 6.20
C LEU A 38 -1.64 -1.45 7.45
N THR A 39 -1.68 -2.61 8.10
CA THR A 39 -0.84 -2.89 9.26
C THR A 39 0.64 -2.79 8.88
N LEU A 40 1.02 -3.35 7.75
CA LEU A 40 2.39 -3.23 7.25
C LEU A 40 2.76 -1.76 7.03
N LEU A 41 1.93 -1.01 6.31
CA LEU A 41 2.24 0.37 5.94
C LEU A 41 2.39 1.27 7.17
N LYS A 42 1.59 1.04 8.20
CA LYS A 42 1.63 1.84 9.43
C LYS A 42 2.87 1.56 10.28
N ASN A 43 3.47 0.39 10.14
CA ASN A 43 4.56 -0.07 11.01
C ASN A 43 5.90 -0.26 10.30
N ILE A 44 5.95 -0.07 8.98
CA ILE A 44 7.10 -0.49 8.18
C ILE A 44 8.43 0.14 8.63
N LYS A 45 8.41 1.38 9.08
CA LYS A 45 9.64 2.06 9.49
C LYS A 45 10.23 1.50 10.78
N ASP A 46 9.41 0.84 11.59
CA ASP A 46 9.82 0.22 12.84
C ASP A 46 10.13 -1.27 12.70
N MET A 47 9.89 -1.85 11.52
CA MET A 47 10.14 -3.26 11.26
C MET A 47 11.59 -3.49 10.83
N ASP A 48 12.21 -4.55 11.37
CA ASP A 48 13.53 -4.96 10.92
C ASP A 48 13.42 -5.87 9.68
N ILE A 49 14.55 -6.22 9.08
CA ILE A 49 14.55 -7.02 7.86
C ILE A 49 13.91 -8.40 8.05
N PRO A 50 14.22 -9.15 9.13
CA PRO A 50 13.51 -10.42 9.36
C PRO A 50 12.00 -10.28 9.44
N MET A 51 11.50 -9.22 10.07
CA MET A 51 10.06 -8.95 10.12
C MET A 51 9.47 -8.68 8.74
N LEU A 52 10.19 -7.94 7.89
CA LEU A 52 9.76 -7.68 6.52
C LEU A 52 9.67 -8.98 5.72
N LEU A 53 10.66 -9.86 5.85
CA LEU A 53 10.68 -11.15 5.16
C LEU A 53 9.53 -12.04 5.62
N ASP A 54 9.26 -12.06 6.92
CA ASP A 54 8.12 -12.81 7.46
C ASP A 54 6.80 -12.27 6.93
N TYR A 55 6.70 -10.95 6.77
CA TYR A 55 5.50 -10.33 6.24
C TYR A 55 5.26 -10.70 4.78
N ILE A 56 6.32 -10.69 3.96
CA ILE A 56 6.25 -11.14 2.56
C ILE A 56 5.74 -12.57 2.48
N ARG A 57 6.25 -13.45 3.35
CA ARG A 57 5.80 -14.84 3.41
C ARG A 57 4.32 -14.93 3.78
N LYS A 58 3.90 -14.13 4.75
CA LYS A 58 2.51 -14.12 5.21
C LYS A 58 1.54 -13.68 4.11
N LEU A 59 1.89 -12.64 3.35
CA LEU A 59 1.05 -12.19 2.23
C LEU A 59 0.84 -13.32 1.22
N GLN A 60 1.87 -14.10 0.95
CA GLN A 60 1.79 -15.22 0.02
C GLN A 60 1.00 -16.39 0.60
N GLU A 61 1.19 -16.71 1.88
CA GLU A 61 0.47 -17.78 2.56
C GLU A 61 -1.03 -17.49 2.67
N ASP A 62 -1.40 -16.23 2.84
CA ASP A 62 -2.80 -15.80 2.91
C ASP A 62 -3.46 -15.76 1.53
N ASN A 63 -2.75 -16.12 0.46
CA ASN A 63 -3.22 -16.13 -0.92
C ASN A 63 -3.79 -14.78 -1.39
N LEU A 64 -3.26 -13.69 -0.85
CA LEU A 64 -3.63 -12.35 -1.32
C LEU A 64 -3.06 -12.14 -2.71
N ASP A 65 -3.83 -11.46 -3.57
CA ASP A 65 -3.33 -11.05 -4.88
C ASP A 65 -2.27 -9.97 -4.68
N LEU A 66 -1.02 -10.29 -5.03
CA LEU A 66 0.09 -9.38 -4.80
C LEU A 66 -0.04 -8.08 -5.58
N TYR A 67 -0.59 -8.13 -6.80
CA TYR A 67 -0.84 -6.92 -7.58
C TYR A 67 -1.80 -5.98 -6.85
N GLU A 68 -2.87 -6.54 -6.29
CA GLU A 68 -3.84 -5.76 -5.54
C GLU A 68 -3.24 -5.20 -4.25
N CYS A 69 -2.33 -5.95 -3.60
CA CYS A 69 -1.57 -5.43 -2.47
C CYS A 69 -0.73 -4.22 -2.88
N LEU A 70 -0.05 -4.30 -4.01
CA LEU A 70 0.77 -3.21 -4.51
C LEU A 70 -0.07 -2.00 -4.94
N ASP A 71 -1.22 -2.25 -5.56
CA ASP A 71 -2.16 -1.18 -5.90
C ASP A 71 -2.66 -0.46 -4.65
N PHE A 72 -2.94 -1.20 -3.57
CA PHE A 72 -3.34 -0.62 -2.30
C PHE A 72 -2.23 0.24 -1.70
N MET A 73 -0.99 -0.26 -1.72
CA MET A 73 0.17 0.49 -1.25
C MET A 73 0.36 1.77 -2.06
N GLN A 74 0.17 1.71 -3.36
CA GLN A 74 0.26 2.87 -4.24
C GLN A 74 -0.81 3.91 -3.89
N LEU A 75 -2.04 3.47 -3.64
CA LEU A 75 -3.12 4.35 -3.23
C LEU A 75 -2.77 5.08 -1.92
N TRP A 76 -2.22 4.34 -0.94
CA TRP A 76 -1.80 4.90 0.34
C TRP A 76 -0.75 6.00 0.15
N TYR A 77 0.32 5.72 -0.58
CA TYR A 77 1.41 6.69 -0.74
C TYR A 77 1.02 7.88 -1.63
N ARG A 78 0.16 7.66 -2.61
CA ARG A 78 -0.40 8.78 -3.40
C ARG A 78 -1.26 9.69 -2.53
N ASP A 79 -2.03 9.11 -1.64
CA ASP A 79 -2.86 9.86 -0.70
C ASP A 79 -2.00 10.72 0.22
N ILE A 80 -0.91 10.15 0.75
CA ILE A 80 0.05 10.87 1.58
C ILE A 80 0.71 12.01 0.81
N LEU A 81 1.16 11.74 -0.42
CA LEU A 81 1.80 12.77 -1.24
C LEU A 81 0.84 13.91 -1.55
N MET A 82 -0.40 13.60 -1.91
CA MET A 82 -1.42 14.60 -2.19
C MET A 82 -1.72 15.43 -0.94
N PHE A 83 -1.82 14.79 0.22
CA PHE A 83 -2.01 15.51 1.48
C PHE A 83 -0.82 16.42 1.80
N LYS A 84 0.40 15.96 1.53
CA LYS A 84 1.60 16.77 1.74
C LYS A 84 1.59 18.03 0.89
N VAL A 85 1.09 17.93 -0.34
CA VAL A 85 0.98 19.06 -1.27
C VAL A 85 -0.15 20.00 -0.89
N THR A 86 -1.35 19.47 -0.65
CA THR A 86 -2.57 20.28 -0.46
C THR A 86 -2.81 20.69 0.98
N LYS A 87 -2.39 19.86 1.93
CA LYS A 87 -2.68 20.00 3.37
C LYS A 87 -4.17 20.06 3.67
N ASP A 88 -4.97 19.47 2.79
CA ASP A 88 -6.43 19.44 2.89
C ASP A 88 -6.91 18.07 3.33
N MET A 89 -7.40 17.99 4.57
CA MET A 89 -7.93 16.73 5.12
C MET A 89 -9.10 16.20 4.31
N ASN A 90 -9.86 17.08 3.67
CA ASN A 90 -11.01 16.65 2.88
C ASN A 90 -10.64 15.92 1.61
N SER A 91 -9.39 16.08 1.14
CA SER A 91 -8.89 15.38 -0.04
C SER A 91 -8.43 13.96 0.27
N LEU A 92 -8.30 13.60 1.55
CA LEU A 92 -7.81 12.28 1.94
C LEU A 92 -8.82 11.18 1.61
N ILE A 93 -8.30 10.09 1.06
CA ILE A 93 -9.04 8.85 0.88
C ILE A 93 -9.06 8.09 2.22
N PHE A 94 -7.91 8.02 2.90
CA PHE A 94 -7.77 7.33 4.18
C PHE A 94 -8.05 8.26 5.35
N LYS A 95 -9.27 8.81 5.42
CA LYS A 95 -9.64 9.79 6.44
C LYS A 95 -9.56 9.23 7.87
N GLU A 96 -9.96 7.97 8.04
CA GLU A 96 -9.92 7.30 9.35
C GLU A 96 -8.49 7.06 9.83
N GLU A 97 -7.51 7.13 8.93
CA GLU A 97 -6.09 6.92 9.22
C GLU A 97 -5.31 8.23 9.22
N TYR A 98 -5.97 9.34 9.49
CA TYR A 98 -5.36 10.67 9.45
C TYR A 98 -4.09 10.75 10.29
N SER A 99 -4.10 10.17 11.49
CA SER A 99 -2.94 10.22 12.38
C SER A 99 -1.70 9.56 11.73
N ALA A 100 -1.88 8.38 11.13
CA ALA A 100 -0.79 7.67 10.46
C ALA A 100 -0.35 8.40 9.19
N VAL A 101 -1.29 8.91 8.41
CA VAL A 101 -1.01 9.69 7.20
C VAL A 101 -0.22 10.94 7.54
N SER A 102 -0.65 11.68 8.54
CA SER A 102 0.00 12.91 9.00
C SER A 102 1.42 12.64 9.48
N SER A 103 1.61 11.57 10.27
CA SER A 103 2.92 11.17 10.77
C SER A 103 3.87 10.83 9.61
N CYS A 104 3.41 10.04 8.67
CA CYS A 104 4.21 9.67 7.50
C CYS A 104 4.55 10.90 6.65
N CYS A 105 3.60 11.78 6.48
CA CYS A 105 3.75 13.03 5.74
C CYS A 105 4.86 13.90 6.34
N GLN A 106 4.92 13.98 7.67
CA GLN A 106 5.93 14.77 8.37
C GLN A 106 7.33 14.14 8.28
N LYS A 107 7.40 12.82 8.28
CA LYS A 107 8.68 12.09 8.31
C LYS A 107 9.28 11.88 6.92
N SER A 108 8.48 11.96 5.87
CA SER A 108 8.91 11.66 4.51
C SER A 108 9.04 12.93 3.68
N SER A 109 10.10 13.00 2.87
CA SER A 109 10.27 14.08 1.91
C SER A 109 9.45 13.83 0.65
N TYR A 110 9.27 14.86 -0.18
CA TYR A 110 8.65 14.70 -1.50
C TYR A 110 9.42 13.70 -2.34
N GLU A 111 10.74 13.82 -2.37
CA GLU A 111 11.62 12.92 -3.12
C GLU A 111 11.50 11.49 -2.60
N GLY A 112 11.45 11.32 -1.29
CA GLY A 112 11.29 10.01 -0.67
C GLY A 112 9.97 9.35 -1.06
N LEU A 113 8.87 10.11 -1.05
CA LEU A 113 7.56 9.59 -1.45
C LEU A 113 7.54 9.23 -2.94
N GLU A 114 8.19 10.03 -3.80
CA GLU A 114 8.31 9.72 -5.22
C GLU A 114 9.16 8.46 -5.44
N GLU A 115 10.22 8.27 -4.67
CA GLU A 115 11.03 7.05 -4.75
C GLU A 115 10.21 5.82 -4.35
N ILE A 116 9.38 5.95 -3.32
CA ILE A 116 8.50 4.86 -2.89
C ILE A 116 7.52 4.49 -4.01
N LEU A 117 6.87 5.50 -4.60
CA LEU A 117 5.92 5.27 -5.69
C LEU A 117 6.61 4.61 -6.89
N SER A 118 7.82 5.07 -7.22
CA SER A 118 8.63 4.46 -8.29
C SER A 118 8.98 3.01 -7.96
N ALA A 119 9.33 2.73 -6.70
CA ALA A 119 9.67 1.36 -6.28
C ALA A 119 8.48 0.43 -6.41
N ILE A 120 7.27 0.90 -6.10
CA ILE A 120 6.05 0.11 -6.28
C ILE A 120 5.84 -0.23 -7.75
N GLU A 121 5.99 0.75 -8.66
CA GLU A 121 5.86 0.51 -10.09
C GLU A 121 6.90 -0.51 -10.59
N LYS A 122 8.14 -0.40 -10.13
CA LYS A 122 9.20 -1.34 -10.48
C LYS A 122 8.87 -2.76 -9.98
N ALA A 123 8.32 -2.87 -8.78
CA ALA A 123 7.91 -4.17 -8.24
C ALA A 123 6.80 -4.78 -9.09
N LYS A 124 5.82 -3.99 -9.54
CA LYS A 124 4.76 -4.48 -10.44
C LYS A 124 5.35 -5.04 -11.74
N VAL A 125 6.30 -4.32 -12.33
CA VAL A 125 6.96 -4.78 -13.57
C VAL A 125 7.70 -6.09 -13.33
N ARG A 126 8.41 -6.20 -12.21
CA ARG A 126 9.16 -7.43 -11.86
C ARG A 126 8.23 -8.62 -11.63
N LEU A 127 7.09 -8.40 -10.97
CA LEU A 127 6.09 -9.46 -10.79
C LEU A 127 5.55 -9.94 -12.12
N ASN A 128 5.29 -9.02 -13.06
CA ASN A 128 4.83 -9.34 -14.40
C ASN A 128 5.83 -10.15 -15.20
N ALA A 129 7.12 -9.90 -14.99
CA ALA A 129 8.20 -10.55 -15.72
C ALA A 129 8.63 -11.89 -15.10
N ASN A 130 7.91 -12.37 -14.08
CA ASN A 130 8.25 -13.58 -13.32
C ASN A 130 9.66 -13.55 -12.74
N VAL A 131 10.14 -12.36 -12.38
CA VAL A 131 11.36 -12.19 -11.63
C VAL A 131 11.10 -12.65 -10.20
N ASN A 132 12.13 -13.06 -9.47
CA ASN A 132 12.03 -13.52 -8.09
C ASN A 132 11.12 -12.61 -7.27
N THR A 133 9.94 -13.13 -6.92
CA THR A 133 8.89 -12.38 -6.23
C THR A 133 9.36 -11.87 -4.87
N ASP A 134 10.02 -12.73 -4.08
CA ASP A 134 10.50 -12.35 -2.75
C ASP A 134 11.47 -11.19 -2.82
N LEU A 135 12.42 -11.26 -3.74
CA LEU A 135 13.40 -10.18 -3.92
C LEU A 135 12.75 -8.89 -4.40
N ALA A 136 11.80 -8.98 -5.34
CA ALA A 136 11.08 -7.80 -5.83
C ALA A 136 10.33 -7.10 -4.69
N LEU A 137 9.63 -7.85 -3.85
CA LEU A 137 8.91 -7.31 -2.72
C LEU A 137 9.84 -6.75 -1.65
N GLU A 138 10.96 -7.47 -1.38
CA GLU A 138 11.94 -7.02 -0.40
C GLU A 138 12.55 -5.67 -0.79
N LEU A 139 12.97 -5.51 -2.04
CA LEU A 139 13.54 -4.25 -2.52
C LEU A 139 12.54 -3.09 -2.39
N MET A 140 11.28 -3.34 -2.72
CA MET A 140 10.22 -2.35 -2.58
C MET A 140 10.00 -1.96 -1.13
N LEU A 141 9.88 -2.94 -0.23
CA LEU A 141 9.65 -2.68 1.19
C LEU A 141 10.83 -1.97 1.84
N LEU A 142 12.06 -2.29 1.46
CA LEU A 142 13.24 -1.58 1.94
C LEU A 142 13.22 -0.12 1.53
N THR A 143 12.82 0.17 0.30
CA THR A 143 12.68 1.55 -0.16
C THR A 143 11.64 2.31 0.67
N MET A 144 10.50 1.66 0.97
CA MET A 144 9.49 2.25 1.84
C MET A 144 10.01 2.52 3.25
N LYS A 145 10.77 1.58 3.80
CA LYS A 145 11.33 1.70 5.14
C LYS A 145 12.34 2.86 5.24
N GLU A 146 13.17 3.02 4.22
CA GLU A 146 14.26 3.99 4.22
C GLU A 146 13.81 5.42 3.90
N ASN A 147 12.64 5.59 3.33
CA ASN A 147 12.15 6.89 2.88
C ASN A 147 10.88 7.32 3.60
#